data_a80dd23ccdd16fe3e9b683ba8401e9d1
#
_entry.id   a80dd23ccdd16fe3e9b683ba8401e9d1
#
_cell.length_a   1.000
_cell.length_b   1.000
_cell.length_c   1.000
_cell.angle_alpha   90.00
_cell.angle_beta   90.00
_cell.angle_gamma   90.00
#
_symmetry.space_group_name_H-M   'P 1'
#
loop_
_entity.id
_entity.type
_entity.pdbx_description
1 polymer ?
#
loop_
_entity_poly.entity_id
_entity_poly.type
_entity_poly.pdbx_seq_one_letter_code
_entity_poly.pdbx_strand_id
1 'polypeptide(L)'
;ELDCNKVALGHHLDDAIETFYMNLWREGRIGCFSPVTELPDRGLTLIRPLLLATEQEVRCAVKEEGFPIVKSRCPADGVTTREDTKNFVRERCRTDRAFRQKTLHALQESGIDGWRPLHPARTSKKEDTAHADARI
;
A
#
# COMPACT_ATOMS: atom_id res chain seq x y z
N GLU A 1 28.42 4.39 15.34
CA GLU A 1 27.65 4.44 14.07
C GLU A 1 27.34 3.01 13.65
N LEU A 2 26.07 2.75 13.32
CA LEU A 2 25.66 1.47 12.77
C LEU A 2 25.92 1.51 11.27
N ASP A 3 26.70 0.57 10.74
CA ASP A 3 26.97 0.45 9.30
C ASP A 3 25.76 -0.20 8.61
N CYS A 4 24.66 0.57 8.53
CA CYS A 4 23.39 0.14 7.95
C CYS A 4 23.09 0.95 6.69
N ASN A 5 22.73 0.26 5.61
CA ASN A 5 22.34 0.86 4.35
C ASN A 5 20.82 0.80 4.10
N LYS A 6 20.03 0.34 5.06
CA LYS A 6 18.56 0.26 4.97
C LYS A 6 17.90 0.93 6.17
N VAL A 7 16.82 1.66 5.89
CA VAL A 7 15.95 2.27 6.90
C VAL A 7 14.57 1.68 6.75
N ALA A 8 14.07 1.01 7.80
CA ALA A 8 12.73 0.48 7.83
C ALA A 8 11.75 1.55 8.34
N LEU A 9 10.69 1.80 7.59
CA LEU A 9 9.60 2.71 7.95
C LEU A 9 8.37 1.90 8.37
N GLY A 10 7.68 2.35 9.41
CA GLY A 10 6.51 1.68 10.00
C GLY A 10 5.19 1.85 9.24
N HIS A 11 5.23 2.26 7.96
CA HIS A 11 4.01 2.39 7.16
C HIS A 11 3.34 1.03 6.96
N HIS A 12 2.03 0.99 7.14
CA HIS A 12 1.19 -0.19 6.99
C HIS A 12 0.17 -0.03 5.84
N LEU A 13 -0.66 -1.03 5.59
CA LEU A 13 -1.61 -1.05 4.47
C LEU A 13 -2.60 0.13 4.52
N ASP A 14 -3.12 0.46 5.70
CA ASP A 14 -4.07 1.57 5.82
C ASP A 14 -3.41 2.92 5.46
N ASP A 15 -2.11 3.14 5.77
CA ASP A 15 -1.37 4.33 5.33
C ASP A 15 -1.26 4.42 3.80
N ALA A 16 -1.04 3.29 3.14
CA ALA A 16 -0.98 3.24 1.67
C ALA A 16 -2.34 3.57 1.04
N ILE A 17 -3.40 3.00 1.59
CA ILE A 17 -4.78 3.26 1.14
C ILE A 17 -5.13 4.75 1.35
N GLU A 18 -4.86 5.29 2.53
CA GLU A 18 -5.07 6.72 2.83
C GLU A 18 -4.30 7.61 1.85
N THR A 19 -3.03 7.31 1.61
CA THR A 19 -2.18 8.07 0.68
C THR A 19 -2.70 8.00 -0.75
N PHE A 20 -3.13 6.83 -1.20
CA PHE A 20 -3.72 6.64 -2.53
C PHE A 20 -4.98 7.51 -2.72
N TYR A 21 -5.93 7.46 -1.78
CA TYR A 21 -7.15 8.25 -1.87
C TYR A 21 -6.90 9.75 -1.68
N MET A 22 -5.96 10.13 -0.84
CA MET A 22 -5.57 11.54 -0.69
C MET A 22 -5.00 12.10 -2.00
N ASN A 23 -4.11 11.38 -2.67
CA ASN A 23 -3.58 11.76 -3.98
C ASN A 23 -4.69 11.83 -5.04
N LEU A 24 -5.60 10.85 -5.05
CA LEU A 24 -6.69 10.79 -6.04
C LEU A 24 -7.64 12.00 -5.92
N TRP A 25 -8.04 12.36 -4.69
CA TRP A 25 -9.06 13.40 -4.51
C TRP A 25 -8.52 14.81 -4.47
N ARG A 26 -7.33 14.99 -3.90
CA ARG A 26 -6.78 16.33 -3.70
C ARG A 26 -5.85 16.77 -4.80
N GLU A 27 -5.10 15.83 -5.33
CA GLU A 27 -4.11 16.12 -6.35
C GLU A 27 -4.55 15.67 -7.76
N GLY A 28 -5.70 14.97 -7.86
CA GLY A 28 -6.23 14.47 -9.13
C GLY A 28 -5.29 13.47 -9.82
N ARG A 29 -4.47 12.77 -9.07
CA ARG A 29 -3.49 11.83 -9.61
C ARG A 29 -3.57 10.45 -8.96
N ILE A 30 -3.31 9.42 -9.74
CA ILE A 30 -3.09 8.07 -9.26
C ILE A 30 -1.66 8.00 -8.73
N GLY A 31 -1.49 7.78 -7.43
CA GLY A 31 -0.16 7.74 -6.82
C GLY A 31 -0.18 7.22 -5.38
N CYS A 32 0.92 6.59 -5.01
CA CYS A 32 1.22 6.14 -3.65
C CYS A 32 2.74 6.13 -3.47
N PHE A 33 3.22 6.05 -2.24
CA PHE A 33 4.63 5.82 -2.00
C PHE A 33 5.03 4.39 -2.40
N SER A 34 6.26 4.21 -2.87
CA SER A 34 6.79 2.89 -3.22
C SER A 34 7.06 2.02 -1.99
N PRO A 35 6.85 0.70 -2.06
CA PRO A 35 7.26 -0.25 -1.02
C PRO A 35 8.76 -0.18 -0.68
N VAL A 36 9.57 0.05 -1.68
CA VAL A 36 11.03 0.24 -1.57
C VAL A 36 11.40 1.52 -2.32
N THR A 37 12.21 2.36 -1.70
CA THR A 37 12.70 3.61 -2.30
C THR A 37 14.21 3.68 -2.15
N GLU A 38 14.94 3.70 -3.25
CA GLU A 38 16.38 3.88 -3.25
C GLU A 38 16.73 5.38 -3.19
N LEU A 39 17.69 5.72 -2.38
CA LEU A 39 18.29 7.05 -2.24
C LEU A 39 19.77 6.97 -2.60
N PRO A 40 20.12 6.92 -3.88
CA PRO A 40 21.50 6.69 -4.35
C PRO A 40 22.47 7.72 -3.80
N ASP A 41 22.08 8.99 -3.76
CA ASP A 41 22.92 10.10 -3.26
C ASP A 41 23.32 9.95 -1.79
N ARG A 42 22.60 9.11 -1.03
CA ARG A 42 22.84 8.84 0.38
C ARG A 42 23.32 7.42 0.66
N GLY A 43 23.40 6.58 -0.36
CA GLY A 43 23.72 5.15 -0.21
C GLY A 43 22.72 4.40 0.67
N LEU A 44 21.46 4.85 0.74
CA LEU A 44 20.41 4.31 1.61
C LEU A 44 19.24 3.78 0.80
N THR A 45 18.59 2.75 1.34
CA THR A 45 17.33 2.22 0.84
C THR A 45 16.27 2.31 1.93
N LEU A 46 15.15 2.94 1.63
CA LEU A 46 13.97 2.92 2.50
C LEU A 46 13.13 1.68 2.18
N ILE A 47 12.77 0.92 3.19
CA ILE A 47 11.89 -0.25 3.07
C ILE A 47 10.66 -0.08 3.97
N ARG A 48 9.53 -0.71 3.59
CA ARG A 48 8.27 -0.66 4.35
C ARG A 48 7.76 -2.09 4.61
N PRO A 49 8.35 -2.78 5.60
CA PRO A 49 8.08 -4.21 5.83
C PRO A 49 6.62 -4.52 6.22
N LEU A 50 5.90 -3.56 6.82
CA LEU A 50 4.53 -3.74 7.31
C LEU A 50 3.45 -3.38 6.27
N LEU A 51 3.84 -3.12 5.02
CA LEU A 51 2.95 -2.55 4.02
C LEU A 51 1.75 -3.43 3.62
N LEU A 52 1.81 -4.73 3.89
CA LEU A 52 0.70 -5.65 3.65
C LEU A 52 -0.10 -5.98 4.91
N ALA A 53 0.35 -5.51 6.07
CA ALA A 53 -0.37 -5.64 7.33
C ALA A 53 -1.33 -4.46 7.53
N THR A 54 -2.52 -4.71 8.07
CA THR A 54 -3.46 -3.66 8.47
C THR A 54 -3.01 -2.99 9.77
N GLU A 55 -3.48 -1.76 10.02
CA GLU A 55 -3.26 -1.07 11.29
C GLU A 55 -3.72 -1.92 12.48
N GLN A 56 -4.83 -2.65 12.32
CA GLN A 56 -5.36 -3.51 13.37
C GLN A 56 -4.43 -4.69 13.69
N GLU A 57 -3.88 -5.36 12.68
CA GLU A 57 -2.91 -6.47 12.86
C GLU A 57 -1.65 -5.97 13.57
N VAL A 58 -1.13 -4.80 13.17
CA VAL A 58 0.03 -4.19 13.82
C VAL A 58 -0.28 -3.88 15.29
N ARG A 59 -1.46 -3.31 15.59
CA ARG A 59 -1.89 -3.01 16.97
C ARG A 59 -2.04 -4.27 17.82
N CYS A 60 -2.59 -5.34 17.25
CA CYS A 60 -2.70 -6.64 17.95
C CYS A 60 -1.31 -7.18 18.28
N ALA A 61 -0.38 -7.22 17.33
CA ALA A 61 0.97 -7.69 17.54
C ALA A 61 1.71 -6.87 18.61
N VAL A 62 1.61 -5.53 18.56
CA VAL A 62 2.19 -4.64 19.59
C VAL A 62 1.66 -4.95 20.98
N LYS A 63 0.35 -5.25 21.10
CA LYS A 63 -0.25 -5.59 22.39
C LYS A 63 0.17 -6.98 22.87
N GLU A 64 0.21 -7.96 22.00
CA GLU A 64 0.59 -9.35 22.32
C GLU A 64 2.06 -9.43 22.75
N GLU A 65 2.93 -8.72 22.06
CA GLU A 65 4.37 -8.70 22.34
C GLU A 65 4.77 -7.72 23.45
N GLY A 66 3.82 -6.91 23.93
CA GLY A 66 4.06 -5.94 25.00
C GLY A 66 5.01 -4.79 24.63
N PHE A 67 5.07 -4.42 23.33
CA PHE A 67 5.93 -3.31 22.89
C PHE A 67 5.48 -1.98 23.48
N PRO A 68 6.41 -1.10 23.91
CA PRO A 68 6.08 0.22 24.42
C PRO A 68 5.54 1.11 23.28
N ILE A 69 4.39 1.73 23.53
CA ILE A 69 3.78 2.69 22.60
C ILE A 69 4.24 4.10 22.98
N VAL A 70 4.96 4.76 22.08
CA VAL A 70 5.35 6.16 22.22
C VAL A 70 4.34 7.04 21.49
N LYS A 71 3.69 7.96 22.20
CA LYS A 71 2.79 8.93 21.59
C LYS A 71 3.56 9.92 20.73
N SER A 72 3.05 10.22 19.53
CA SER A 72 3.59 11.29 18.69
C SER A 72 3.57 12.63 19.44
N ARG A 73 4.66 13.39 19.35
CA ARG A 73 4.75 14.77 19.85
C ARG A 73 4.66 15.79 18.72
N CYS A 74 4.34 15.32 17.49
CA CYS A 74 4.26 16.20 16.32
C CYS A 74 3.02 17.11 16.41
N PRO A 75 3.17 18.47 16.39
CA PRO A 75 2.03 19.38 16.38
C PRO A 75 1.15 19.29 15.15
N ALA A 76 1.66 18.68 14.06
CA ALA A 76 0.93 18.44 12.82
C ALA A 76 0.09 17.14 12.84
N ASP A 77 0.13 16.40 13.94
CA ASP A 77 -0.69 15.21 14.14
C ASP A 77 -2.15 15.65 14.31
N GLY A 78 -3.02 15.35 13.34
CA GLY A 78 -4.42 15.76 13.36
C GLY A 78 -4.81 16.90 12.40
N VAL A 79 -3.94 17.31 11.48
CA VAL A 79 -4.30 18.31 10.46
C VAL A 79 -5.41 17.76 9.57
N THR A 80 -6.52 18.49 9.53
CA THR A 80 -7.85 18.18 9.00
C THR A 80 -7.91 17.36 7.70
N THR A 81 -6.97 17.56 6.81
CA THR A 81 -6.95 16.95 5.47
C THR A 81 -6.72 15.43 5.47
N ARG A 82 -5.78 14.99 6.29
CA ARG A 82 -5.46 13.56 6.42
C ARG A 82 -6.53 12.85 7.25
N GLU A 83 -7.08 13.55 8.23
CA GLU A 83 -8.14 13.00 9.09
C GLU A 83 -9.42 12.72 8.28
N ASP A 84 -9.82 13.61 7.36
CA ASP A 84 -10.96 13.41 6.47
C ASP A 84 -10.79 12.13 5.62
N THR A 85 -9.60 11.94 5.03
CA THR A 85 -9.31 10.74 4.25
C THR A 85 -9.32 9.50 5.12
N LYS A 86 -8.77 9.58 6.33
CA LYS A 86 -8.77 8.48 7.31
C LYS A 86 -10.20 8.09 7.71
N ASN A 87 -11.05 9.06 7.96
CA ASN A 87 -12.47 8.83 8.29
C ASN A 87 -13.23 8.19 7.14
N PHE A 88 -12.98 8.64 5.90
CA PHE A 88 -13.56 8.00 4.71
C PHE A 88 -13.11 6.54 4.58
N VAL A 89 -11.80 6.27 4.64
CA VAL A 89 -11.27 4.90 4.54
C VAL A 89 -11.88 4.01 5.63
N ARG A 90 -11.96 4.51 6.85
CA ARG A 90 -12.54 3.78 7.98
C ARG A 90 -14.01 3.45 7.73
N GLU A 91 -14.81 4.40 7.25
CA GLU A 91 -16.22 4.19 6.94
C GLU A 91 -16.40 3.19 5.78
N ARG A 92 -15.58 3.29 4.74
CA ARG A 92 -15.61 2.33 3.63
C ARG A 92 -15.26 0.92 4.08
N CYS A 93 -14.26 0.76 4.94
CA CYS A 93 -13.91 -0.54 5.51
C CYS A 93 -15.01 -1.14 6.39
N ARG A 94 -15.87 -0.32 7.01
CA ARG A 94 -17.04 -0.79 7.77
C ARG A 94 -18.16 -1.30 6.86
N THR A 95 -18.40 -0.63 5.75
CA THR A 95 -19.49 -0.92 4.82
C THR A 95 -19.13 -1.98 3.78
N ASP A 96 -17.86 -2.07 3.38
CA ASP A 96 -17.34 -3.07 2.44
C ASP A 96 -16.10 -3.77 3.02
N ARG A 97 -16.25 -4.99 3.49
CA ARG A 97 -15.13 -5.80 4.02
C ARG A 97 -14.02 -6.06 3.02
N ALA A 98 -14.33 -6.03 1.73
CA ALA A 98 -13.38 -6.24 0.65
C ALA A 98 -12.66 -4.94 0.23
N PHE A 99 -13.02 -3.79 0.78
CA PHE A 99 -12.51 -2.49 0.35
C PHE A 99 -10.98 -2.40 0.37
N ARG A 100 -10.34 -2.86 1.47
CA ARG A 100 -8.87 -2.89 1.56
C ARG A 100 -8.25 -3.76 0.47
N GLN A 101 -8.79 -4.96 0.26
CA GLN A 101 -8.27 -5.90 -0.73
C GLN A 101 -8.45 -5.39 -2.16
N LYS A 102 -9.59 -4.76 -2.45
CA LYS A 102 -9.85 -4.13 -3.75
C LYS A 102 -8.88 -2.98 -4.01
N THR A 103 -8.61 -2.16 -3.00
CA THR A 103 -7.66 -1.04 -3.12
C THR A 103 -6.22 -1.55 -3.25
N LEU A 104 -5.82 -2.56 -2.47
CA LEU A 104 -4.51 -3.20 -2.60
C LEU A 104 -4.32 -3.77 -4.02
N HIS A 105 -5.31 -4.48 -4.53
CA HIS A 105 -5.28 -4.99 -5.90
C HIS A 105 -5.15 -3.87 -6.93
N ALA A 106 -5.92 -2.79 -6.79
CA ALA A 106 -5.79 -1.62 -7.65
C ALA A 106 -4.40 -0.99 -7.62
N LEU A 107 -3.78 -0.89 -6.44
CA LEU A 107 -2.40 -0.43 -6.28
C LEU A 107 -1.41 -1.35 -7.01
N GLN A 108 -1.58 -2.66 -6.90
CA GLN A 108 -0.71 -3.66 -7.53
C GLN A 108 -0.82 -3.67 -9.05
N GLU A 109 -2.01 -3.41 -9.59
CA GLU A 109 -2.28 -3.35 -11.05
C GLU A 109 -2.06 -1.94 -11.64
N SER A 110 -1.88 -0.91 -10.81
CA SER A 110 -1.80 0.49 -11.25
C SER A 110 -0.56 0.85 -12.04
N GLY A 111 0.49 0.01 -12.00
CA GLY A 111 1.80 0.34 -12.55
C GLY A 111 2.61 1.35 -11.72
N ILE A 112 2.12 1.74 -10.53
CA ILE A 112 2.90 2.56 -9.59
C ILE A 112 4.17 1.81 -9.21
N ASP A 113 5.30 2.52 -9.22
CA ASP A 113 6.62 1.93 -8.99
C ASP A 113 6.71 1.14 -7.67
N GLY A 114 7.22 -0.09 -7.78
CA GLY A 114 7.39 -1.04 -6.68
C GLY A 114 6.11 -1.76 -6.24
N TRP A 115 4.92 -1.32 -6.63
CA TRP A 115 3.67 -2.03 -6.40
C TRP A 115 3.47 -3.09 -7.48
N ARG A 116 3.67 -4.35 -7.12
CA ARG A 116 3.47 -5.50 -8.03
C ARG A 116 2.71 -6.59 -7.29
N PRO A 117 1.93 -7.43 -7.99
CA PRO A 117 1.33 -8.62 -7.39
C PRO A 117 2.41 -9.49 -6.75
N LEU A 118 2.13 -10.03 -5.56
CA LEU A 118 3.03 -10.96 -4.87
C LEU A 118 3.26 -12.27 -5.65
N HIS A 119 2.31 -12.58 -6.54
CA HIS A 119 2.44 -13.68 -7.49
C HIS A 119 2.19 -13.14 -8.90
N PRO A 120 3.00 -13.51 -9.91
CA PRO A 120 2.68 -13.20 -11.30
C PRO A 120 1.28 -13.74 -11.60
N ALA A 121 0.41 -12.88 -12.15
CA ALA A 121 -0.91 -13.31 -12.60
C ALA A 121 -0.72 -14.54 -13.49
N ARG A 122 -1.46 -15.61 -13.21
CA ARG A 122 -1.53 -16.76 -14.14
C ARG A 122 -2.01 -16.18 -15.46
N THR A 123 -1.10 -16.05 -16.40
CA THR A 123 -1.46 -15.70 -17.77
C THR A 123 -2.46 -16.74 -18.24
N SER A 124 -3.71 -16.36 -18.31
CA SER A 124 -4.71 -17.15 -19.05
C SER A 124 -4.21 -17.18 -20.48
N LYS A 125 -3.65 -18.33 -20.89
CA LYS A 125 -3.46 -18.63 -22.32
C LYS A 125 -4.84 -18.46 -22.96
N LYS A 126 -5.02 -17.40 -23.73
CA LYS A 126 -6.03 -17.39 -24.78
C LYS A 126 -5.59 -18.50 -25.73
N GLU A 127 -6.29 -19.62 -25.71
CA GLU A 127 -6.26 -20.57 -26.80
C GLU A 127 -6.88 -19.86 -27.98
N ASP A 128 -6.01 -19.43 -28.92
CA ASP A 128 -6.41 -19.10 -30.27
C ASP A 128 -7.00 -20.37 -30.92
N THR A 129 -8.30 -20.52 -30.83
CA THR A 129 -9.03 -21.44 -31.73
C THR A 129 -8.99 -20.84 -33.13
N ALA A 130 -7.95 -21.20 -33.85
CA ALA A 130 -7.90 -21.03 -35.29
C ALA A 130 -9.10 -21.78 -35.90
N HIS A 131 -10.07 -21.01 -36.37
CA HIS A 131 -11.13 -21.53 -37.24
C HIS A 131 -10.47 -21.82 -38.58
N ALA A 132 -10.19 -23.10 -38.80
CA ALA A 132 -9.85 -23.60 -40.13
C ALA A 132 -11.09 -23.52 -41.00
N ASP A 133 -11.04 -22.62 -41.95
CA ASP A 133 -11.96 -22.54 -43.09
C ASP A 133 -11.79 -23.79 -43.95
N ALA A 134 -12.79 -24.62 -44.07
CA ALA A 134 -12.87 -25.69 -45.02
C ALA A 134 -13.94 -25.37 -46.05
N ARG A 135 -13.47 -25.01 -47.23
CA ARG A 135 -14.23 -24.94 -48.47
C ARG A 135 -14.94 -26.29 -48.76
N ILE A 136 -16.16 -26.25 -49.19
CA ILE A 136 -16.62 -26.74 -50.53
C ILE A 136 -17.97 -26.12 -50.76
#